data_fb46567e2d9aa81135993ac50bd3e722
#
_entry.id   fb46567e2d9aa81135993ac50bd3e722
#
_cell.length_a   1.000
_cell.length_b   1.000
_cell.length_c   1.000
_cell.angle_alpha   90.00
_cell.angle_beta   90.00
_cell.angle_gamma   90.00
#
_symmetry.space_group_name_H-M   'P 1'
#
loop_
_entity.id
_entity.type
_entity.pdbx_description
1 polymer ?
#
loop_
_entity_poly.entity_id
_entity_poly.type
_entity_poly.pdbx_seq_one_letter_code
_entity_poly.pdbx_strand_id
1 'polypeptide(L)'
;MSDHSTPTTPEIPVLWGMAAIEGMRKRILESAEAHAEQRDYHISRNQHFYQLVGGELKTLIGDAGRLLFVRCQTGKLLDHLQASAVTAVDISPKMVDLARKKHPKAQFHVMNPELELPPGPFDTVLIQDTTDTVDIQAMLDHVRAVCLPHTRIIIFTYNHLWEPLVALSEKSNLKTPKVEPNWLSLRDYEGLLHLSGLEMLRVSRRVLMPFGIPLLAPILNKYIAWMPGIDRLNLCNFIVARPAPQPRPASDFKVSVIIPCKDEKGNVRSAVERMPQLGRETEIIFCDDKSTDGTADEVRLMQAEFPHKNIRLVDGPAISKSRNVWTGFAAATGDILMILDADLTVMPEELPRFVEAIASGKGEFINGSRMVYPMQGQAMKFANMLGNKGFASLFSYLLGSPVRDTLCGTKVLWRKDWEKISRMIDTWGAEDRWGDYELLFGAAKLNLRIVDLPVHYQERVYGDTKMTRRFKNGLVMLRFCWAAFLKLKLPQM
;
A
#
# COMPACT_ATOMS: atom_id res chain seq x y z
N MET A 1 -16.81 9.65 -71.45
CA MET A 1 -17.29 10.47 -70.31
C MET A 1 -17.65 9.49 -69.20
N SER A 2 -16.70 9.18 -68.33
CA SER A 2 -16.87 8.29 -67.18
C SER A 2 -16.80 9.17 -65.93
N ASP A 3 -17.94 9.26 -65.27
CA ASP A 3 -18.15 10.02 -64.08
C ASP A 3 -17.57 9.23 -62.89
N HIS A 4 -16.44 9.70 -62.34
CA HIS A 4 -15.87 9.17 -61.12
C HIS A 4 -16.38 9.99 -59.93
N SER A 5 -17.55 9.60 -59.41
CA SER A 5 -18.00 10.04 -58.10
C SER A 5 -17.19 9.34 -57.03
N THR A 6 -16.28 10.10 -56.35
CA THR A 6 -15.62 9.70 -55.14
C THR A 6 -16.62 9.37 -54.05
N PRO A 7 -16.48 8.26 -53.33
CA PRO A 7 -17.37 7.96 -52.20
C PRO A 7 -17.04 8.94 -51.06
N THR A 8 -18.04 9.76 -50.71
CA THR A 8 -17.99 10.58 -49.48
C THR A 8 -17.92 9.65 -48.29
N THR A 9 -16.83 9.70 -47.56
CA THR A 9 -16.69 9.10 -46.24
C THR A 9 -17.81 9.63 -45.34
N PRO A 10 -18.58 8.78 -44.65
CA PRO A 10 -19.60 9.27 -43.74
C PRO A 10 -18.93 10.06 -42.63
N GLU A 11 -19.27 11.33 -42.50
CA GLU A 11 -18.89 12.14 -41.33
C GLU A 11 -19.45 11.45 -40.08
N ILE A 12 -18.58 10.84 -39.30
CA ILE A 12 -18.90 10.36 -37.94
C ILE A 12 -19.34 11.59 -37.15
N PRO A 13 -20.54 11.59 -36.56
CA PRO A 13 -21.01 12.77 -35.84
C PRO A 13 -20.24 12.89 -34.51
N VAL A 14 -19.05 13.49 -34.55
CA VAL A 14 -18.22 13.85 -33.38
C VAL A 14 -18.96 14.82 -32.44
N LEU A 15 -19.95 15.52 -32.93
CA LEU A 15 -20.74 16.51 -32.20
C LEU A 15 -21.78 15.92 -31.22
N TRP A 16 -22.19 14.64 -31.40
CA TRP A 16 -23.20 14.05 -30.53
C TRP A 16 -22.68 13.81 -29.11
N GLY A 17 -21.37 13.54 -28.95
CA GLY A 17 -20.73 13.31 -27.66
C GLY A 17 -20.62 14.54 -26.77
N MET A 18 -20.16 15.69 -27.27
CA MET A 18 -19.83 16.84 -26.42
C MET A 18 -21.06 17.55 -25.84
N ALA A 19 -22.08 17.80 -26.65
CA ALA A 19 -23.32 18.42 -26.17
C ALA A 19 -24.09 17.54 -25.19
N ALA A 20 -24.08 16.22 -25.38
CA ALA A 20 -24.67 15.27 -24.46
C ALA A 20 -23.91 15.21 -23.13
N ILE A 21 -22.56 15.19 -23.16
CA ILE A 21 -21.69 15.24 -21.99
C ILE A 21 -21.95 16.50 -21.17
N GLU A 22 -21.99 17.65 -21.81
CA GLU A 22 -22.24 18.94 -21.13
C GLU A 22 -23.65 19.02 -20.54
N GLY A 23 -24.66 18.52 -21.29
CA GLY A 23 -26.01 18.39 -20.78
C GLY A 23 -26.11 17.48 -19.56
N MET A 24 -25.33 16.38 -19.52
CA MET A 24 -25.27 15.46 -18.40
C MET A 24 -24.59 16.11 -17.17
N ARG A 25 -23.48 16.80 -17.36
CA ARG A 25 -22.81 17.59 -16.32
C ARG A 25 -23.74 18.62 -15.69
N LYS A 26 -24.52 19.33 -16.52
CA LYS A 26 -25.50 20.31 -16.05
C LYS A 26 -26.58 19.65 -15.20
N ARG A 27 -27.18 18.54 -15.63
CA ARG A 27 -28.19 17.81 -14.85
C ARG A 27 -27.64 17.31 -13.51
N ILE A 28 -26.38 16.82 -13.48
CA ILE A 28 -25.73 16.39 -12.24
C ILE A 28 -25.54 17.57 -11.29
N LEU A 29 -25.08 18.73 -11.78
CA LEU A 29 -24.95 19.94 -10.96
C LEU A 29 -26.31 20.39 -10.43
N GLU A 30 -27.35 20.49 -11.26
CA GLU A 30 -28.69 20.90 -10.86
C GLU A 30 -29.25 19.95 -9.77
N SER A 31 -29.05 18.64 -9.92
CA SER A 31 -29.44 17.66 -8.91
C SER A 31 -28.66 17.83 -7.61
N ALA A 32 -27.33 18.05 -7.68
CA ALA A 32 -26.49 18.28 -6.51
C ALA A 32 -26.94 19.53 -5.72
N GLU A 33 -27.25 20.62 -6.43
CA GLU A 33 -27.76 21.86 -5.85
C GLU A 33 -29.14 21.68 -5.19
N ALA A 34 -30.06 20.98 -5.87
CA ALA A 34 -31.41 20.73 -5.36
C ALA A 34 -31.41 19.88 -4.08
N HIS A 35 -30.46 18.97 -3.93
CA HIS A 35 -30.43 18.00 -2.83
C HIS A 35 -29.36 18.30 -1.77
N ALA A 36 -28.66 19.44 -1.84
CA ALA A 36 -27.55 19.73 -0.93
C ALA A 36 -27.95 19.70 0.55
N GLU A 37 -29.07 20.33 0.92
CA GLU A 37 -29.57 20.32 2.32
C GLU A 37 -30.11 18.96 2.74
N GLN A 38 -30.86 18.29 1.85
CA GLN A 38 -31.38 16.95 2.11
C GLN A 38 -30.26 15.93 2.35
N ARG A 39 -29.08 16.16 1.78
CA ARG A 39 -27.93 15.27 1.94
C ARG A 39 -27.47 15.18 3.39
N ASP A 40 -27.40 16.29 4.10
CA ASP A 40 -27.06 16.27 5.52
C ASP A 40 -28.12 15.57 6.37
N TYR A 41 -29.39 15.70 6.01
CA TYR A 41 -30.46 14.93 6.64
C TYR A 41 -30.28 13.42 6.39
N HIS A 42 -29.99 12.98 5.17
CA HIS A 42 -29.73 11.56 4.88
C HIS A 42 -28.46 11.07 5.60
N ILE A 43 -27.39 11.88 5.67
CA ILE A 43 -26.18 11.57 6.42
C ILE A 43 -26.51 11.34 7.91
N SER A 44 -27.32 12.21 8.52
CA SER A 44 -27.70 12.09 9.93
C SER A 44 -28.50 10.82 10.24
N ARG A 45 -29.32 10.38 9.31
CA ARG A 45 -30.06 9.10 9.43
C ARG A 45 -29.21 7.86 9.19
N ASN A 46 -28.13 7.99 8.44
CA ASN A 46 -27.23 6.90 8.07
C ASN A 46 -25.87 6.98 8.81
N GLN A 47 -25.85 7.51 10.04
CA GLN A 47 -24.60 7.70 10.81
C GLN A 47 -23.77 6.42 10.91
N HIS A 48 -24.42 5.28 11.14
CA HIS A 48 -23.74 4.00 11.23
C HIS A 48 -22.92 3.68 9.96
N PHE A 49 -23.51 3.90 8.79
CA PHE A 49 -22.82 3.73 7.50
C PHE A 49 -21.60 4.65 7.39
N TYR A 50 -21.75 5.94 7.69
CA TYR A 50 -20.65 6.90 7.60
C TYR A 50 -19.55 6.65 8.62
N GLN A 51 -19.88 6.11 9.80
CA GLN A 51 -18.89 5.67 10.81
C GLN A 51 -18.08 4.49 10.28
N LEU A 52 -18.71 3.50 9.64
CA LEU A 52 -18.00 2.36 9.04
C LEU A 52 -17.10 2.79 7.89
N VAL A 53 -17.59 3.64 6.98
CA VAL A 53 -16.80 4.18 5.87
C VAL A 53 -15.64 5.03 6.38
N GLY A 54 -15.91 5.94 7.32
CA GLY A 54 -14.90 6.80 7.93
C GLY A 54 -13.83 6.01 8.69
N GLY A 55 -14.21 4.97 9.42
CA GLY A 55 -13.28 4.07 10.12
C GLY A 55 -12.35 3.34 9.15
N GLU A 56 -12.87 2.87 8.00
CA GLU A 56 -12.02 2.25 6.99
C GLU A 56 -11.09 3.26 6.32
N LEU A 57 -11.58 4.46 5.97
CA LEU A 57 -10.74 5.52 5.42
C LEU A 57 -9.63 5.92 6.39
N LYS A 58 -9.94 6.10 7.69
CA LYS A 58 -8.94 6.36 8.73
C LYS A 58 -7.88 5.28 8.79
N THR A 59 -8.29 4.02 8.64
CA THR A 59 -7.35 2.87 8.64
C THR A 59 -6.45 2.86 7.41
N LEU A 60 -7.00 3.17 6.21
CA LEU A 60 -6.28 3.15 4.94
C LEU A 60 -5.36 4.35 4.76
N ILE A 61 -5.80 5.53 5.22
CA ILE A 61 -5.09 6.80 5.00
C ILE A 61 -4.07 7.05 6.12
N GLY A 62 -4.46 6.84 7.38
CA GLY A 62 -3.64 7.24 8.53
C GLY A 62 -3.45 8.75 8.59
N ASP A 63 -2.21 9.23 8.58
CA ASP A 63 -1.89 10.64 8.39
C ASP A 63 -1.84 10.95 6.90
N ALA A 64 -2.76 11.79 6.45
CA ALA A 64 -2.92 12.13 5.04
C ALA A 64 -1.86 13.11 4.52
N GLY A 65 -1.09 13.77 5.39
CA GLY A 65 -0.24 14.89 4.97
C GLY A 65 -1.08 16.01 4.34
N ARG A 66 -0.72 16.45 3.13
CA ARG A 66 -1.52 17.37 2.32
C ARG A 66 -2.58 16.57 1.57
N LEU A 67 -3.84 16.71 1.99
CA LEU A 67 -4.98 15.97 1.45
C LEU A 67 -5.69 16.78 0.37
N LEU A 68 -5.89 16.19 -0.81
CA LEU A 68 -6.90 16.60 -1.77
C LEU A 68 -8.14 15.71 -1.64
N PHE A 69 -9.28 16.31 -1.35
CA PHE A 69 -10.55 15.60 -1.29
C PHE A 69 -11.44 15.97 -2.48
N VAL A 70 -11.53 15.06 -3.44
CA VAL A 70 -12.29 15.23 -4.68
C VAL A 70 -13.72 14.76 -4.47
N ARG A 71 -14.69 15.56 -4.91
CA ARG A 71 -16.14 15.33 -4.72
C ARG A 71 -16.50 15.25 -3.24
N CYS A 72 -16.07 16.25 -2.49
CA CYS A 72 -16.16 16.26 -1.03
C CYS A 72 -17.59 16.38 -0.49
N GLN A 73 -18.55 16.74 -1.34
CA GLN A 73 -19.94 16.95 -0.97
C GLN A 73 -20.04 17.91 0.23
N THR A 74 -20.81 17.58 1.27
CA THR A 74 -20.92 18.40 2.48
C THR A 74 -19.79 18.17 3.50
N GLY A 75 -18.70 17.50 3.10
CA GLY A 75 -17.47 17.34 3.90
C GLY A 75 -17.52 16.27 5.00
N LYS A 76 -18.59 15.46 5.10
CA LYS A 76 -18.81 14.53 6.22
C LYS A 76 -17.65 13.58 6.51
N LEU A 77 -16.97 13.09 5.49
CA LEU A 77 -15.88 12.12 5.68
C LEU A 77 -14.61 12.76 6.26
N LEU A 78 -14.47 14.10 6.21
CA LEU A 78 -13.36 14.81 6.84
C LEU A 78 -13.36 14.66 8.38
N ASP A 79 -14.51 14.41 9.00
CA ASP A 79 -14.62 14.18 10.45
C ASP A 79 -13.74 13.00 10.93
N HIS A 80 -13.40 12.09 10.03
CA HIS A 80 -12.66 10.86 10.32
C HIS A 80 -11.17 10.92 9.92
N LEU A 81 -10.73 11.97 9.27
CA LEU A 81 -9.40 12.07 8.65
C LEU A 81 -8.49 13.00 9.44
N GLN A 82 -7.21 12.66 9.46
CA GLN A 82 -6.14 13.51 9.97
C GLN A 82 -5.25 13.94 8.81
N ALA A 83 -5.05 15.24 8.66
CA ALA A 83 -4.23 15.83 7.61
C ALA A 83 -3.55 17.11 8.11
N SER A 84 -2.35 17.39 7.61
CA SER A 84 -1.63 18.63 7.91
C SER A 84 -2.26 19.84 7.19
N ALA A 85 -2.83 19.61 6.00
CA ALA A 85 -3.59 20.58 5.23
C ALA A 85 -4.67 19.85 4.40
N VAL A 86 -5.84 20.45 4.29
CA VAL A 86 -6.96 19.91 3.51
C VAL A 86 -7.36 20.90 2.43
N THR A 87 -7.34 20.43 1.18
CA THR A 87 -7.93 21.10 0.02
C THR A 87 -9.06 20.19 -0.49
N ALA A 88 -10.26 20.72 -0.67
CA ALA A 88 -11.43 19.96 -1.05
C ALA A 88 -12.16 20.61 -2.21
N VAL A 89 -12.66 19.79 -3.13
CA VAL A 89 -13.37 20.26 -4.32
C VAL A 89 -14.71 19.56 -4.49
N ASP A 90 -15.70 20.32 -4.92
CA ASP A 90 -17.00 19.79 -5.36
C ASP A 90 -17.57 20.69 -6.47
N ILE A 91 -18.44 20.12 -7.29
CA ILE A 91 -19.11 20.86 -8.40
C ILE A 91 -20.20 21.80 -7.88
N SER A 92 -20.78 21.53 -6.71
CA SER A 92 -21.94 22.25 -6.17
C SER A 92 -21.50 23.37 -5.22
N PRO A 93 -21.76 24.66 -5.55
CA PRO A 93 -21.57 25.78 -4.64
C PRO A 93 -22.23 25.56 -3.26
N LYS A 94 -23.49 25.09 -3.22
CA LYS A 94 -24.20 24.87 -1.95
C LYS A 94 -23.54 23.80 -1.09
N MET A 95 -23.08 22.68 -1.69
CA MET A 95 -22.37 21.65 -0.94
C MET A 95 -21.06 22.18 -0.37
N VAL A 96 -20.30 22.93 -1.17
CA VAL A 96 -19.05 23.58 -0.74
C VAL A 96 -19.30 24.55 0.41
N ASP A 97 -20.37 25.36 0.36
CA ASP A 97 -20.70 26.30 1.43
C ASP A 97 -21.11 25.57 2.74
N LEU A 98 -21.84 24.48 2.64
CA LEU A 98 -22.16 23.65 3.80
C LEU A 98 -20.90 22.99 4.39
N ALA A 99 -20.01 22.49 3.54
CA ALA A 99 -18.74 21.90 3.96
C ALA A 99 -17.82 22.93 4.63
N ARG A 100 -17.70 24.13 4.08
CA ARG A 100 -16.91 25.24 4.61
C ARG A 100 -17.35 25.67 6.00
N LYS A 101 -18.67 25.71 6.24
CA LYS A 101 -19.23 26.00 7.58
C LYS A 101 -18.83 24.96 8.64
N LYS A 102 -18.73 23.69 8.25
CA LYS A 102 -18.39 22.57 9.15
C LYS A 102 -16.87 22.48 9.39
N HIS A 103 -16.07 22.77 8.37
CA HIS A 103 -14.61 22.61 8.39
C HIS A 103 -13.90 23.93 8.02
N PRO A 104 -13.96 24.96 8.86
CA PRO A 104 -13.43 26.29 8.53
C PRO A 104 -11.90 26.35 8.34
N LYS A 105 -11.18 25.32 8.78
CA LYS A 105 -9.72 25.20 8.59
C LYS A 105 -9.31 24.62 7.24
N ALA A 106 -10.25 24.02 6.50
CA ALA A 106 -9.98 23.42 5.19
C ALA A 106 -10.23 24.45 4.07
N GLN A 107 -9.48 24.33 2.98
CA GLN A 107 -9.69 25.12 1.77
C GLN A 107 -10.69 24.38 0.86
N PHE A 108 -11.75 25.09 0.46
CA PHE A 108 -12.79 24.54 -0.39
C PHE A 108 -12.90 25.32 -1.70
N HIS A 109 -12.96 24.59 -2.81
CA HIS A 109 -13.12 25.16 -4.15
C HIS A 109 -14.35 24.58 -4.84
N VAL A 110 -15.09 25.45 -5.53
CA VAL A 110 -16.17 25.02 -6.45
C VAL A 110 -15.51 24.76 -7.79
N MET A 111 -15.31 23.49 -8.12
CA MET A 111 -14.62 23.07 -9.34
C MET A 111 -15.20 21.74 -9.85
N ASN A 112 -15.23 21.57 -11.16
CA ASN A 112 -15.50 20.26 -11.75
C ASN A 112 -14.18 19.48 -11.91
N PRO A 113 -13.97 18.40 -11.15
CA PRO A 113 -12.73 17.63 -11.22
C PRO A 113 -12.48 16.93 -12.56
N GLU A 114 -13.49 16.85 -13.43
CA GLU A 114 -13.34 16.37 -14.80
C GLU A 114 -12.69 17.41 -15.73
N LEU A 115 -12.65 18.68 -15.34
CA LEU A 115 -12.12 19.77 -16.14
C LEU A 115 -10.83 20.35 -15.55
N GLU A 116 -10.78 20.48 -14.22
CA GLU A 116 -9.64 21.05 -13.51
C GLU A 116 -9.59 20.66 -12.04
N LEU A 117 -8.41 20.75 -11.43
CA LEU A 117 -8.16 20.58 -10.01
C LEU A 117 -7.25 21.70 -9.47
N PRO A 118 -7.28 21.97 -8.15
CA PRO A 118 -6.37 22.94 -7.54
C PRO A 118 -4.92 22.51 -7.74
N PRO A 119 -3.97 23.44 -7.84
CA PRO A 119 -2.56 23.12 -8.03
C PRO A 119 -2.03 22.29 -6.86
N GLY A 120 -1.30 21.20 -7.19
CA GLY A 120 -0.62 20.33 -6.23
C GLY A 120 0.73 20.89 -5.77
N PRO A 121 1.56 20.05 -5.17
CA PRO A 121 1.37 18.61 -5.06
C PRO A 121 0.66 18.19 -3.77
N PHE A 122 0.01 17.01 -3.80
CA PHE A 122 -0.67 16.40 -2.65
C PHE A 122 -0.04 15.06 -2.26
N ASP A 123 -0.03 14.75 -0.95
CA ASP A 123 0.50 13.49 -0.42
C ASP A 123 -0.56 12.39 -0.46
N THR A 124 -1.84 12.77 -0.28
CA THR A 124 -3.00 11.87 -0.37
C THR A 124 -4.12 12.51 -1.20
N VAL A 125 -4.77 11.71 -2.04
CA VAL A 125 -5.98 12.10 -2.76
C VAL A 125 -7.10 11.13 -2.37
N LEU A 126 -8.20 11.67 -1.85
CA LEU A 126 -9.44 10.92 -1.61
C LEU A 126 -10.46 11.31 -2.66
N ILE A 127 -11.00 10.35 -3.38
CA ILE A 127 -12.10 10.52 -4.35
C ILE A 127 -13.34 9.84 -3.77
N GLN A 128 -14.37 10.63 -3.53
CA GLN A 128 -15.63 10.10 -2.98
C GLN A 128 -16.65 9.90 -4.09
N ASP A 129 -17.03 8.63 -4.29
CA ASP A 129 -18.18 8.25 -5.10
C ASP A 129 -18.15 8.78 -6.56
N THR A 130 -17.69 7.93 -7.45
CA THR A 130 -17.53 8.23 -8.88
C THR A 130 -18.76 7.88 -9.72
N THR A 131 -19.84 7.35 -9.11
CA THR A 131 -20.98 6.79 -9.85
C THR A 131 -21.77 7.83 -10.65
N ASP A 132 -21.68 9.12 -10.33
CA ASP A 132 -22.26 10.24 -11.07
C ASP A 132 -21.18 11.16 -11.70
N THR A 133 -20.05 10.59 -12.06
CA THR A 133 -18.98 11.25 -12.82
C THR A 133 -19.16 10.91 -14.31
N VAL A 134 -19.18 11.91 -15.17
CA VAL A 134 -19.42 11.73 -16.61
C VAL A 134 -18.16 11.24 -17.30
N ASP A 135 -17.02 11.85 -17.01
CA ASP A 135 -15.72 11.48 -17.57
C ASP A 135 -14.72 11.17 -16.45
N ILE A 136 -14.74 9.90 -16.03
CA ILE A 136 -13.87 9.42 -14.94
C ILE A 136 -12.40 9.43 -15.37
N GLN A 137 -12.11 9.15 -16.65
CA GLN A 137 -10.73 9.16 -17.14
C GLN A 137 -10.14 10.58 -17.08
N ALA A 138 -10.86 11.59 -17.57
CA ALA A 138 -10.41 12.99 -17.47
C ALA A 138 -10.18 13.42 -16.02
N MET A 139 -11.08 13.04 -15.11
CA MET A 139 -10.87 13.28 -13.67
C MET A 139 -9.59 12.61 -13.14
N LEU A 140 -9.33 11.35 -13.50
CA LEU A 140 -8.13 10.62 -13.07
C LEU A 140 -6.85 11.22 -13.68
N ASP A 141 -6.90 11.73 -14.91
CA ASP A 141 -5.77 12.43 -15.55
C ASP A 141 -5.41 13.72 -14.80
N HIS A 142 -6.41 14.51 -14.40
CA HIS A 142 -6.20 15.70 -13.57
C HIS A 142 -5.67 15.32 -12.18
N VAL A 143 -6.19 14.25 -11.57
CA VAL A 143 -5.65 13.72 -10.30
C VAL A 143 -4.20 13.32 -10.47
N ARG A 144 -3.84 12.63 -11.56
CA ARG A 144 -2.45 12.22 -11.82
C ARG A 144 -1.50 13.43 -11.91
N ALA A 145 -1.94 14.52 -12.52
CA ALA A 145 -1.14 15.73 -12.70
C ALA A 145 -0.76 16.43 -11.39
N VAL A 146 -1.58 16.29 -10.34
CA VAL A 146 -1.33 16.91 -9.02
C VAL A 146 -0.68 15.97 -8.00
N CYS A 147 -0.30 14.78 -8.42
CA CYS A 147 0.32 13.74 -7.59
C CYS A 147 1.84 13.80 -7.60
N LEU A 148 2.44 13.49 -6.45
CA LEU A 148 3.85 13.11 -6.30
C LEU A 148 4.03 11.61 -6.57
N PRO A 149 5.24 11.13 -6.83
CA PRO A 149 5.50 9.70 -7.02
C PRO A 149 5.07 8.81 -5.86
N HIS A 150 4.98 9.36 -4.65
CA HIS A 150 4.58 8.63 -3.44
C HIS A 150 3.13 8.91 -3.02
N THR A 151 2.38 9.72 -3.75
CA THR A 151 0.97 10.01 -3.45
C THR A 151 0.17 8.71 -3.38
N ARG A 152 -0.71 8.62 -2.38
CA ARG A 152 -1.72 7.56 -2.30
C ARG A 152 -3.08 8.11 -2.69
N ILE A 153 -3.71 7.44 -3.64
CA ILE A 153 -5.03 7.77 -4.16
C ILE A 153 -5.99 6.73 -3.61
N ILE A 154 -7.00 7.17 -2.88
CA ILE A 154 -8.05 6.31 -2.35
C ILE A 154 -9.35 6.67 -3.04
N ILE A 155 -9.94 5.70 -3.76
CA ILE A 155 -11.24 5.85 -4.39
C ILE A 155 -12.26 5.06 -3.57
N PHE A 156 -13.18 5.78 -2.95
CA PHE A 156 -14.35 5.19 -2.31
C PHE A 156 -15.49 5.08 -3.32
N THR A 157 -15.99 3.88 -3.55
CA THR A 157 -17.09 3.63 -4.46
C THR A 157 -17.99 2.50 -3.98
N TYR A 158 -19.19 2.41 -4.52
CA TYR A 158 -20.09 1.32 -4.22
C TYR A 158 -19.78 0.09 -5.09
N ASN A 159 -20.07 -1.08 -4.56
CA ASN A 159 -19.97 -2.33 -5.29
C ASN A 159 -21.17 -2.48 -6.22
N HIS A 160 -20.93 -2.67 -7.51
CA HIS A 160 -21.95 -2.80 -8.56
C HIS A 160 -22.98 -3.90 -8.30
N LEU A 161 -22.66 -4.93 -7.50
CA LEU A 161 -23.60 -5.97 -7.11
C LEU A 161 -24.81 -5.41 -6.33
N TRP A 162 -24.67 -4.24 -5.70
CA TRP A 162 -25.71 -3.59 -4.91
C TRP A 162 -26.53 -2.56 -5.69
N GLU A 163 -26.27 -2.38 -6.97
CA GLU A 163 -26.98 -1.41 -7.82
C GLU A 163 -28.50 -1.48 -7.66
N PRO A 164 -29.17 -2.66 -7.76
CA PRO A 164 -30.65 -2.72 -7.66
C PRO A 164 -31.15 -2.26 -6.29
N LEU A 165 -30.43 -2.60 -5.20
CA LEU A 165 -30.84 -2.24 -3.85
C LEU A 165 -30.56 -0.78 -3.53
N VAL A 166 -29.47 -0.22 -4.05
CA VAL A 166 -29.17 1.21 -3.93
C VAL A 166 -30.18 2.03 -4.71
N ALA A 167 -30.54 1.64 -5.93
CA ALA A 167 -31.58 2.29 -6.72
C ALA A 167 -32.96 2.24 -6.01
N LEU A 168 -33.28 1.12 -5.35
CA LEU A 168 -34.50 1.01 -4.54
C LEU A 168 -34.45 1.98 -3.35
N SER A 169 -33.29 2.12 -2.67
CA SER A 169 -33.12 3.04 -1.54
C SER A 169 -33.28 4.50 -1.96
N GLU A 170 -32.84 4.86 -3.16
CA GLU A 170 -33.01 6.19 -3.75
C GLU A 170 -34.49 6.47 -4.07
N LYS A 171 -35.19 5.53 -4.69
CA LYS A 171 -36.65 5.61 -4.95
C LYS A 171 -37.47 5.72 -3.66
N SER A 172 -37.03 5.08 -2.58
CA SER A 172 -37.68 5.10 -1.26
C SER A 172 -37.28 6.31 -0.41
N ASN A 173 -36.55 7.28 -0.94
CA ASN A 173 -36.05 8.47 -0.23
C ASN A 173 -35.22 8.15 1.02
N LEU A 174 -34.56 6.98 1.05
CA LEU A 174 -33.61 6.59 2.11
C LEU A 174 -32.20 7.11 1.80
N LYS A 175 -31.91 7.42 0.54
CA LYS A 175 -30.65 7.97 0.04
C LYS A 175 -30.96 9.05 -1.01
N THR A 176 -30.11 10.05 -1.11
CA THR A 176 -30.20 11.08 -2.15
C THR A 176 -30.12 10.45 -3.54
N PRO A 177 -31.10 10.70 -4.42
CA PRO A 177 -31.12 10.13 -5.76
C PRO A 177 -29.97 10.67 -6.60
N LYS A 178 -29.47 9.84 -7.51
CA LYS A 178 -28.44 10.19 -8.48
C LYS A 178 -29.02 10.30 -9.89
N VAL A 179 -28.40 11.16 -10.69
CA VAL A 179 -28.73 11.32 -12.09
C VAL A 179 -27.85 10.38 -12.91
N GLU A 180 -28.46 9.43 -13.59
CA GLU A 180 -27.78 8.52 -14.53
C GLU A 180 -26.50 7.87 -13.96
N PRO A 181 -26.59 7.12 -12.85
CA PRO A 181 -25.42 6.58 -12.18
C PRO A 181 -24.72 5.53 -13.06
N ASN A 182 -23.41 5.64 -13.19
CA ASN A 182 -22.55 4.65 -13.84
C ASN A 182 -21.92 3.72 -12.81
N TRP A 183 -22.21 2.43 -12.90
CA TRP A 183 -21.74 1.41 -11.99
C TRP A 183 -20.55 0.66 -12.58
N LEU A 184 -19.35 1.03 -12.17
CA LEU A 184 -18.12 0.42 -12.64
C LEU A 184 -17.74 -0.81 -11.81
N SER A 185 -17.25 -1.84 -12.48
CA SER A 185 -16.59 -2.97 -11.85
C SER A 185 -15.17 -2.61 -11.44
N LEU A 186 -14.54 -3.43 -10.58
CA LEU A 186 -13.13 -3.24 -10.22
C LEU A 186 -12.18 -3.38 -11.42
N ARG A 187 -12.57 -4.16 -12.46
CA ARG A 187 -11.79 -4.28 -13.70
C ARG A 187 -11.84 -3.00 -14.52
N ASP A 188 -12.99 -2.32 -14.55
CA ASP A 188 -13.12 -1.03 -15.23
C ASP A 188 -12.22 0.02 -14.57
N TYR A 189 -12.22 0.06 -13.21
CA TYR A 189 -11.29 0.93 -12.47
C TYR A 189 -9.82 0.60 -12.75
N GLU A 190 -9.44 -0.68 -12.81
CA GLU A 190 -8.08 -1.09 -13.13
C GLU A 190 -7.66 -0.60 -14.52
N GLY A 191 -8.55 -0.75 -15.52
CA GLY A 191 -8.33 -0.25 -16.88
C GLY A 191 -8.19 1.28 -16.94
N LEU A 192 -9.13 2.01 -16.31
CA LEU A 192 -9.12 3.49 -16.27
C LEU A 192 -7.89 4.04 -15.55
N LEU A 193 -7.52 3.45 -14.41
CA LEU A 193 -6.30 3.83 -13.67
C LEU A 193 -5.06 3.62 -14.55
N HIS A 194 -4.97 2.47 -15.23
CA HIS A 194 -3.84 2.19 -16.13
C HIS A 194 -3.74 3.21 -17.27
N LEU A 195 -4.87 3.55 -17.92
CA LEU A 195 -4.93 4.54 -19.00
C LEU A 195 -4.47 5.93 -18.52
N SER A 196 -4.78 6.28 -17.27
CA SER A 196 -4.36 7.57 -16.66
C SER A 196 -2.96 7.52 -16.02
N GLY A 197 -2.15 6.49 -16.29
CA GLY A 197 -0.80 6.38 -15.71
C GLY A 197 -0.80 6.18 -14.19
N LEU A 198 -1.83 5.52 -13.69
CA LEU A 198 -1.98 5.13 -12.28
C LEU A 198 -1.94 3.61 -12.14
N GLU A 199 -1.53 3.12 -10.98
CA GLU A 199 -1.46 1.69 -10.66
C GLU A 199 -2.33 1.37 -9.46
N MET A 200 -3.24 0.38 -9.60
CA MET A 200 -4.01 -0.16 -8.49
C MET A 200 -3.10 -1.01 -7.58
N LEU A 201 -3.05 -0.69 -6.30
CA LEU A 201 -2.24 -1.42 -5.30
C LEU A 201 -3.03 -2.51 -4.63
N ARG A 202 -4.22 -2.16 -4.12
CA ARG A 202 -5.11 -3.09 -3.43
C ARG A 202 -6.55 -2.57 -3.39
N VAL A 203 -7.47 -3.47 -3.06
CA VAL A 203 -8.88 -3.14 -2.80
C VAL A 203 -9.25 -3.62 -1.41
N SER A 204 -9.81 -2.73 -0.59
CA SER A 204 -10.49 -3.10 0.65
C SER A 204 -12.00 -3.06 0.43
N ARG A 205 -12.70 -4.10 0.87
CA ARG A 205 -14.16 -4.21 0.75
C ARG A 205 -14.76 -4.21 2.14
N ARG A 206 -15.73 -3.32 2.38
CA ARG A 206 -16.34 -3.12 3.70
C ARG A 206 -17.82 -2.83 3.60
N VAL A 207 -18.47 -2.90 4.75
CA VAL A 207 -19.88 -2.61 4.93
C VAL A 207 -20.76 -3.71 4.34
N LEU A 208 -20.89 -4.83 5.08
CA LEU A 208 -21.81 -5.91 4.75
C LEU A 208 -23.26 -5.54 5.14
N MET A 209 -23.40 -4.86 6.30
CA MET A 209 -24.67 -4.36 6.82
C MET A 209 -24.60 -2.83 7.00
N PRO A 210 -25.22 -2.04 6.12
CA PRO A 210 -25.16 -0.57 6.20
C PRO A 210 -26.06 0.02 7.31
N PHE A 211 -27.04 -0.75 7.77
CA PHE A 211 -28.01 -0.32 8.79
C PHE A 211 -27.53 -0.66 10.19
N GLY A 212 -27.72 0.26 11.15
CA GLY A 212 -27.29 0.10 12.55
C GLY A 212 -28.21 -0.81 13.36
N ILE A 213 -28.45 -2.05 12.94
CA ILE A 213 -29.28 -3.02 13.66
C ILE A 213 -28.48 -3.51 14.88
N PRO A 214 -28.96 -3.29 16.12
CA PRO A 214 -28.26 -3.73 17.32
C PRO A 214 -27.90 -5.22 17.27
N LEU A 215 -26.73 -5.58 17.79
CA LEU A 215 -26.12 -6.91 17.77
C LEU A 215 -25.78 -7.46 16.37
N LEU A 216 -26.67 -7.34 15.39
CA LEU A 216 -26.48 -7.92 14.04
C LEU A 216 -25.43 -7.15 13.24
N ALA A 217 -25.55 -5.82 13.15
CA ALA A 217 -24.63 -5.01 12.35
C ALA A 217 -23.18 -5.08 12.86
N PRO A 218 -22.87 -5.01 14.17
CA PRO A 218 -21.53 -5.23 14.69
C PRO A 218 -20.97 -6.61 14.35
N ILE A 219 -21.78 -7.67 14.49
CA ILE A 219 -21.34 -9.04 14.18
C ILE A 219 -20.99 -9.15 12.69
N LEU A 220 -21.90 -8.71 11.81
CA LEU A 220 -21.70 -8.80 10.36
C LEU A 220 -20.51 -7.96 9.90
N ASN A 221 -20.42 -6.70 10.30
CA ASN A 221 -19.39 -5.80 9.83
C ASN A 221 -18.02 -6.04 10.48
N LYS A 222 -17.96 -6.44 11.75
CA LYS A 222 -16.71 -6.62 12.47
C LYS A 222 -16.10 -8.01 12.29
N TYR A 223 -16.94 -9.07 12.22
CA TYR A 223 -16.44 -10.44 12.23
C TYR A 223 -16.68 -11.22 10.93
N ILE A 224 -17.66 -10.84 10.11
CA ILE A 224 -18.05 -11.61 8.91
C ILE A 224 -17.63 -10.90 7.62
N ALA A 225 -17.78 -9.59 7.54
CA ALA A 225 -17.55 -8.80 6.34
C ALA A 225 -16.16 -8.95 5.72
N TRP A 226 -15.15 -9.33 6.51
CA TRP A 226 -13.77 -9.51 6.04
C TRP A 226 -13.45 -10.95 5.65
N MET A 227 -14.34 -11.92 5.89
CA MET A 227 -14.07 -13.32 5.58
C MET A 227 -13.88 -13.52 4.07
N PRO A 228 -12.88 -14.32 3.64
CA PRO A 228 -12.63 -14.58 2.24
C PRO A 228 -13.87 -15.12 1.53
N GLY A 229 -14.22 -14.54 0.39
CA GLY A 229 -15.44 -14.87 -0.37
C GLY A 229 -16.66 -14.04 0.04
N ILE A 230 -16.94 -13.89 1.33
CA ILE A 230 -18.01 -13.01 1.85
C ILE A 230 -17.64 -11.54 1.64
N ASP A 231 -16.34 -11.20 1.69
CA ASP A 231 -15.85 -9.85 1.45
C ASP A 231 -16.33 -9.27 0.11
N ARG A 232 -16.57 -10.12 -0.89
CA ARG A 232 -17.11 -9.71 -2.20
C ARG A 232 -18.56 -9.20 -2.16
N LEU A 233 -19.29 -9.53 -1.10
CA LEU A 233 -20.67 -9.10 -0.90
C LEU A 233 -20.76 -7.75 -0.16
N ASN A 234 -19.65 -7.16 0.24
CA ASN A 234 -19.67 -5.85 0.89
C ASN A 234 -20.18 -4.76 -0.07
N LEU A 235 -20.89 -3.78 0.48
CA LEU A 235 -21.49 -2.67 -0.24
C LEU A 235 -20.45 -1.69 -0.81
N CYS A 236 -19.32 -1.52 -0.09
CA CYS A 236 -18.34 -0.49 -0.42
C CYS A 236 -17.00 -1.10 -0.84
N ASN A 237 -16.42 -0.55 -1.90
CA ASN A 237 -15.05 -0.77 -2.33
C ASN A 237 -14.21 0.48 -2.03
N PHE A 238 -13.02 0.25 -1.49
CA PHE A 238 -11.98 1.26 -1.30
C PHE A 238 -10.78 0.83 -2.12
N ILE A 239 -10.57 1.49 -3.24
CA ILE A 239 -9.47 1.21 -4.15
C ILE A 239 -8.30 2.08 -3.73
N VAL A 240 -7.15 1.47 -3.44
CA VAL A 240 -5.91 2.18 -3.17
C VAL A 240 -5.05 2.11 -4.43
N ALA A 241 -4.66 3.28 -4.92
CA ALA A 241 -3.83 3.43 -6.11
C ALA A 241 -2.66 4.39 -5.86
N ARG A 242 -1.74 4.42 -6.79
CA ARG A 242 -0.60 5.36 -6.83
C ARG A 242 -0.32 5.79 -8.27
N PRO A 243 0.43 6.86 -8.48
CA PRO A 243 1.07 7.11 -9.78
C PRO A 243 1.91 5.93 -10.21
N ALA A 244 1.79 5.51 -11.46
CA ALA A 244 2.63 4.47 -12.01
C ALA A 244 4.11 4.93 -11.90
N PRO A 245 4.99 4.08 -11.36
CA PRO A 245 6.37 4.46 -11.13
C PRO A 245 7.09 4.69 -12.45
N GLN A 246 7.97 5.67 -12.47
CA GLN A 246 8.91 5.85 -13.57
C GLN A 246 10.18 5.06 -13.22
N PRO A 247 10.58 4.06 -14.06
CA PRO A 247 11.80 3.31 -13.84
C PRO A 247 13.03 4.23 -13.82
N ARG A 248 13.89 4.02 -12.84
CA ARG A 248 15.19 4.70 -12.76
C ARG A 248 16.30 3.65 -12.72
N PRO A 249 17.49 3.93 -13.27
CA PRO A 249 18.60 3.00 -13.20
C PRO A 249 19.07 2.85 -11.74
N ALA A 250 19.49 1.65 -11.38
CA ALA A 250 20.04 1.36 -10.05
C ALA A 250 21.23 2.27 -9.69
N SER A 251 22.01 2.68 -10.70
CA SER A 251 23.15 3.60 -10.57
C SER A 251 22.80 5.00 -10.03
N ASP A 252 21.53 5.37 -9.97
CA ASP A 252 21.11 6.64 -9.40
C ASP A 252 21.14 6.63 -7.85
N PHE A 253 21.17 5.45 -7.24
CA PHE A 253 20.94 5.28 -5.81
C PHE A 253 22.16 4.74 -5.08
N LYS A 254 22.35 5.18 -3.83
CA LYS A 254 23.24 4.57 -2.87
C LYS A 254 22.51 3.44 -2.15
N VAL A 255 23.18 2.29 -1.98
CA VAL A 255 22.60 1.10 -1.35
C VAL A 255 23.37 0.78 -0.07
N SER A 256 22.65 0.61 1.04
CA SER A 256 23.21 0.10 2.30
C SER A 256 22.75 -1.34 2.51
N VAL A 257 23.69 -2.27 2.60
CA VAL A 257 23.47 -3.68 2.90
C VAL A 257 23.77 -3.91 4.37
N ILE A 258 22.74 -4.26 5.14
CA ILE A 258 22.83 -4.54 6.57
C ILE A 258 22.99 -6.03 6.78
N ILE A 259 24.07 -6.43 7.44
CA ILE A 259 24.43 -7.82 7.73
C ILE A 259 24.42 -8.02 9.26
N PRO A 260 23.27 -8.47 9.83
CA PRO A 260 23.20 -8.74 11.26
C PRO A 260 24.01 -9.99 11.62
N CYS A 261 25.03 -9.84 12.46
CA CYS A 261 25.95 -10.91 12.85
C CYS A 261 25.81 -11.32 14.31
N LYS A 262 25.93 -12.61 14.58
CA LYS A 262 26.09 -13.20 15.91
C LYS A 262 26.85 -14.51 15.77
N ASP A 263 28.12 -14.51 16.15
CA ASP A 263 29.01 -15.67 16.00
C ASP A 263 29.03 -16.22 14.55
N GLU A 264 29.45 -15.35 13.62
CA GLU A 264 29.44 -15.61 12.16
C GLU A 264 30.83 -15.33 11.51
N LYS A 265 31.91 -15.42 12.28
CA LYS A 265 33.26 -15.11 11.83
C LYS A 265 33.64 -15.72 10.48
N GLY A 266 33.31 -17.03 10.29
CA GLY A 266 33.65 -17.76 9.07
C GLY A 266 32.97 -17.27 7.81
N ASN A 267 31.88 -16.47 7.92
CA ASN A 267 31.11 -15.95 6.80
C ASN A 267 31.51 -14.54 6.39
N VAL A 268 32.16 -13.76 7.28
CA VAL A 268 32.46 -12.32 7.07
C VAL A 268 33.26 -12.10 5.80
N ARG A 269 34.40 -12.81 5.64
CA ARG A 269 35.25 -12.67 4.44
C ARG A 269 34.49 -12.94 3.17
N SER A 270 33.76 -14.06 3.10
CA SER A 270 32.96 -14.43 1.94
C SER A 270 31.90 -13.38 1.61
N ALA A 271 31.25 -12.79 2.62
CA ALA A 271 30.28 -11.71 2.43
C ALA A 271 30.91 -10.47 1.79
N VAL A 272 32.10 -10.09 2.21
CA VAL A 272 32.82 -8.91 1.68
C VAL A 272 33.36 -9.17 0.27
N GLU A 273 34.04 -10.29 0.05
CA GLU A 273 34.67 -10.61 -1.24
C GLU A 273 33.61 -10.73 -2.35
N ARG A 274 32.52 -11.42 -2.07
CA ARG A 274 31.44 -11.72 -3.03
C ARG A 274 30.42 -10.58 -3.18
N MET A 275 30.50 -9.52 -2.34
CA MET A 275 29.58 -8.39 -2.43
C MET A 275 29.77 -7.65 -3.76
N PRO A 276 28.79 -7.66 -4.67
CA PRO A 276 28.87 -6.92 -5.91
C PRO A 276 28.68 -5.42 -5.69
N GLN A 277 29.02 -4.62 -6.69
CA GLN A 277 28.64 -3.21 -6.71
C GLN A 277 27.13 -3.10 -6.88
N LEU A 278 26.47 -2.45 -5.91
CA LEU A 278 25.03 -2.21 -5.89
C LEU A 278 24.79 -0.71 -6.03
N GLY A 279 24.16 -0.34 -7.16
CA GLY A 279 23.87 1.07 -7.41
C GLY A 279 25.12 1.94 -7.63
N ARG A 280 25.01 3.24 -7.30
CA ARG A 280 26.12 4.21 -7.39
C ARG A 280 27.21 3.94 -6.37
N GLU A 281 26.83 3.57 -5.17
CA GLU A 281 27.70 3.27 -4.04
C GLU A 281 27.09 2.14 -3.22
N THR A 282 27.93 1.21 -2.78
CA THR A 282 27.53 0.11 -1.89
C THR A 282 28.16 0.33 -0.51
N GLU A 283 27.35 0.50 0.51
CA GLU A 283 27.74 0.56 1.92
C GLU A 283 27.42 -0.80 2.57
N ILE A 284 28.41 -1.46 3.14
CA ILE A 284 28.26 -2.76 3.81
C ILE A 284 28.34 -2.51 5.31
N ILE A 285 27.24 -2.77 6.04
CA ILE A 285 27.16 -2.53 7.47
C ILE A 285 27.01 -3.86 8.20
N PHE A 286 28.10 -4.29 8.84
CA PHE A 286 28.04 -5.41 9.75
C PHE A 286 27.55 -4.93 11.12
N CYS A 287 26.46 -5.51 11.59
CA CYS A 287 25.90 -5.22 12.91
C CYS A 287 26.23 -6.39 13.84
N ASP A 288 27.25 -6.24 14.67
CA ASP A 288 27.71 -7.29 15.57
C ASP A 288 26.94 -7.31 16.90
N ASP A 289 26.16 -8.37 17.11
CA ASP A 289 25.31 -8.51 18.30
C ASP A 289 26.08 -9.14 19.50
N LYS A 290 27.25 -8.59 19.81
CA LYS A 290 28.19 -9.07 20.84
C LYS A 290 28.61 -10.53 20.57
N SER A 291 29.18 -10.77 19.42
CA SER A 291 29.82 -12.06 19.10
C SER A 291 31.01 -12.35 19.99
N THR A 292 31.22 -13.64 20.25
CA THR A 292 32.34 -14.11 21.12
C THR A 292 33.39 -14.90 20.34
N ASP A 293 33.15 -15.17 19.07
CA ASP A 293 34.00 -15.99 18.18
C ASP A 293 35.07 -15.17 17.42
N GLY A 294 35.11 -13.85 17.60
CA GLY A 294 36.01 -12.95 16.88
C GLY A 294 35.41 -12.40 15.58
N THR A 295 34.08 -12.43 15.41
CA THR A 295 33.37 -11.86 14.24
C THR A 295 33.71 -10.39 14.02
N ALA A 296 33.72 -9.55 15.10
CA ALA A 296 34.02 -8.12 15.00
C ALA A 296 35.48 -7.86 14.56
N ASP A 297 36.43 -8.70 15.00
CA ASP A 297 37.84 -8.57 14.60
C ASP A 297 38.02 -8.94 13.12
N GLU A 298 37.31 -9.95 12.64
CA GLU A 298 37.32 -10.31 11.21
C GLU A 298 36.75 -9.18 10.34
N VAL A 299 35.71 -8.48 10.80
CA VAL A 299 35.19 -7.30 10.10
C VAL A 299 36.23 -6.18 10.02
N ARG A 300 36.96 -5.90 11.15
CA ARG A 300 38.03 -4.91 11.15
C ARG A 300 39.18 -5.30 10.21
N LEU A 301 39.49 -6.59 10.13
CA LEU A 301 40.48 -7.11 9.19
C LEU A 301 40.00 -6.84 7.72
N MET A 302 38.74 -7.10 7.41
CA MET A 302 38.18 -6.82 6.08
C MET A 302 38.19 -5.33 5.74
N GLN A 303 37.96 -4.45 6.71
CA GLN A 303 38.11 -2.99 6.51
C GLN A 303 39.53 -2.60 6.10
N ALA A 304 40.54 -3.26 6.69
CA ALA A 304 41.93 -3.01 6.35
C ALA A 304 42.34 -3.61 5.00
N GLU A 305 41.89 -4.82 4.66
CA GLU A 305 42.20 -5.52 3.42
C GLU A 305 41.48 -4.95 2.20
N PHE A 306 40.26 -4.42 2.37
CA PHE A 306 39.41 -3.89 1.31
C PHE A 306 39.09 -2.40 1.50
N PRO A 307 40.11 -1.50 1.56
CA PRO A 307 39.90 -0.07 1.83
C PRO A 307 39.07 0.66 0.77
N HIS A 308 38.91 0.06 -0.41
CA HIS A 308 38.08 0.57 -1.51
C HIS A 308 36.59 0.23 -1.34
N LYS A 309 36.25 -0.71 -0.45
CA LYS A 309 34.84 -1.05 -0.10
C LYS A 309 34.44 -0.25 1.14
N ASN A 310 33.24 0.33 1.09
CA ASN A 310 32.69 1.06 2.24
C ASN A 310 32.12 0.07 3.27
N ILE A 311 33.01 -0.48 4.12
CA ILE A 311 32.66 -1.46 5.14
C ILE A 311 32.61 -0.74 6.51
N ARG A 312 31.51 -0.96 7.22
CA ARG A 312 31.30 -0.40 8.57
C ARG A 312 30.94 -1.50 9.56
N LEU A 313 31.46 -1.36 10.76
CA LEU A 313 31.09 -2.19 11.91
C LEU A 313 30.28 -1.34 12.88
N VAL A 314 29.14 -1.86 13.30
CA VAL A 314 28.21 -1.23 14.24
C VAL A 314 27.91 -2.21 15.37
N ASP A 315 27.97 -1.73 16.61
CA ASP A 315 27.64 -2.56 17.76
C ASP A 315 26.12 -2.77 17.89
N GLY A 316 25.72 -4.01 17.92
CA GLY A 316 24.34 -4.42 18.13
C GLY A 316 23.91 -4.35 19.60
N PRO A 317 22.60 -4.29 19.87
CA PRO A 317 22.08 -4.10 21.24
C PRO A 317 22.04 -5.39 22.07
N ALA A 318 22.38 -6.54 21.53
CA ALA A 318 22.32 -7.87 22.16
C ALA A 318 20.91 -8.26 22.66
N ILE A 319 19.88 -7.87 21.95
CA ILE A 319 18.48 -8.14 22.30
C ILE A 319 17.88 -9.18 21.36
N SER A 320 17.87 -8.90 20.05
CA SER A 320 17.30 -9.77 19.02
C SER A 320 17.84 -9.42 17.64
N LYS A 321 17.67 -10.33 16.66
CA LYS A 321 18.07 -10.07 15.27
C LYS A 321 17.39 -8.80 14.73
N SER A 322 16.10 -8.61 15.01
CA SER A 322 15.36 -7.42 14.57
C SER A 322 16.00 -6.13 15.09
N ARG A 323 16.29 -6.07 16.39
CA ARG A 323 16.92 -4.88 17.00
C ARG A 323 18.30 -4.61 16.42
N ASN A 324 19.02 -5.66 16.09
CA ASN A 324 20.30 -5.56 15.43
C ASN A 324 20.15 -4.98 14.01
N VAL A 325 19.17 -5.44 13.24
CA VAL A 325 18.83 -4.87 11.93
C VAL A 325 18.42 -3.41 12.03
N TRP A 326 17.57 -3.05 13.03
CA TRP A 326 17.14 -1.66 13.23
C TRP A 326 18.29 -0.73 13.56
N THR A 327 19.26 -1.21 14.32
CA THR A 327 20.51 -0.47 14.60
C THR A 327 21.28 -0.23 13.30
N GLY A 328 21.40 -1.24 12.44
CA GLY A 328 22.00 -1.10 11.12
C GLY A 328 21.26 -0.13 10.20
N PHE A 329 19.94 -0.20 10.15
CA PHE A 329 19.13 0.74 9.37
C PHE A 329 19.26 2.19 9.87
N ALA A 330 19.35 2.39 11.18
CA ALA A 330 19.58 3.72 11.76
C ALA A 330 20.98 4.29 11.43
N ALA A 331 21.99 3.43 11.30
CA ALA A 331 23.34 3.82 10.93
C ALA A 331 23.53 4.00 9.41
N ALA A 332 22.63 3.48 8.58
CA ALA A 332 22.72 3.46 7.14
C ALA A 332 22.56 4.85 6.51
N THR A 333 23.31 5.10 5.43
CA THR A 333 23.27 6.37 4.69
C THR A 333 22.72 6.24 3.28
N GLY A 334 22.45 5.00 2.81
CA GLY A 334 21.92 4.72 1.48
C GLY A 334 20.48 5.14 1.28
N ASP A 335 20.09 5.35 0.04
CA ASP A 335 18.70 5.61 -0.37
C ASP A 335 17.86 4.33 -0.26
N ILE A 336 18.49 3.19 -0.56
CA ILE A 336 17.90 1.85 -0.51
C ILE A 336 18.56 1.09 0.66
N LEU A 337 17.74 0.52 1.53
CA LEU A 337 18.15 -0.34 2.64
C LEU A 337 17.88 -1.79 2.30
N MET A 338 18.83 -2.68 2.55
CA MET A 338 18.74 -4.10 2.25
C MET A 338 19.25 -4.94 3.40
N ILE A 339 18.59 -6.04 3.72
CA ILE A 339 19.07 -7.04 4.68
C ILE A 339 19.67 -8.21 3.93
N LEU A 340 20.88 -8.60 4.34
CA LEU A 340 21.53 -9.84 3.95
C LEU A 340 21.88 -10.64 5.20
N ASP A 341 21.32 -11.84 5.33
CA ASP A 341 21.65 -12.72 6.45
C ASP A 341 23.13 -13.15 6.39
N ALA A 342 23.82 -13.07 7.52
CA ALA A 342 25.26 -13.33 7.62
C ALA A 342 25.65 -14.78 7.27
N ASP A 343 24.69 -15.70 7.31
CA ASP A 343 24.91 -17.10 6.94
C ASP A 343 25.01 -17.36 5.43
N LEU A 344 24.80 -16.32 4.62
CA LEU A 344 24.88 -16.30 3.16
C LEU A 344 24.04 -17.39 2.47
N THR A 345 22.96 -17.84 3.13
CA THR A 345 22.00 -18.79 2.52
C THR A 345 21.27 -18.17 1.31
N VAL A 346 21.16 -16.85 1.25
CA VAL A 346 20.95 -16.06 0.03
C VAL A 346 22.29 -15.46 -0.36
N MET A 347 22.70 -15.69 -1.60
CA MET A 347 24.01 -15.29 -2.09
C MET A 347 24.10 -13.78 -2.33
N PRO A 348 25.25 -13.12 -2.03
CA PRO A 348 25.44 -11.71 -2.37
C PRO A 348 25.23 -11.39 -3.84
N GLU A 349 25.51 -12.32 -4.74
CA GLU A 349 25.32 -12.20 -6.19
C GLU A 349 23.86 -12.08 -6.63
N GLU A 350 22.90 -12.44 -5.77
CA GLU A 350 21.46 -12.25 -6.02
C GLU A 350 20.99 -10.81 -5.76
N LEU A 351 21.75 -10.02 -4.98
CA LEU A 351 21.33 -8.69 -4.51
C LEU A 351 21.10 -7.66 -5.63
N PRO A 352 21.85 -7.64 -6.74
CA PRO A 352 21.59 -6.69 -7.84
C PRO A 352 20.15 -6.77 -8.37
N ARG A 353 19.54 -7.94 -8.43
CA ARG A 353 18.16 -8.14 -8.88
C ARG A 353 17.14 -7.44 -7.98
N PHE A 354 17.42 -7.37 -6.69
CA PHE A 354 16.58 -6.67 -5.71
C PHE A 354 16.67 -5.16 -5.88
N VAL A 355 17.90 -4.65 -6.05
CA VAL A 355 18.13 -3.22 -6.27
C VAL A 355 17.48 -2.78 -7.58
N GLU A 356 17.60 -3.56 -8.65
CA GLU A 356 16.93 -3.28 -9.91
C GLU A 356 15.41 -3.30 -9.77
N ALA A 357 14.86 -4.27 -9.05
CA ALA A 357 13.41 -4.38 -8.84
C ALA A 357 12.82 -3.16 -8.14
N ILE A 358 13.49 -2.64 -7.09
CA ILE A 358 13.01 -1.46 -6.38
C ILE A 358 13.27 -0.17 -7.18
N ALA A 359 14.42 -0.03 -7.82
CA ALA A 359 14.78 1.14 -8.63
C ALA A 359 13.87 1.29 -9.86
N SER A 360 13.53 0.18 -10.54
CA SER A 360 12.59 0.18 -11.66
C SER A 360 11.13 0.34 -11.26
N GLY A 361 10.83 0.44 -9.94
CA GLY A 361 9.48 0.67 -9.43
C GLY A 361 8.56 -0.56 -9.44
N LYS A 362 9.08 -1.77 -9.72
CA LYS A 362 8.29 -3.03 -9.65
C LYS A 362 7.66 -3.23 -8.28
N GLY A 363 8.35 -2.76 -7.22
CA GLY A 363 7.85 -2.72 -5.85
C GLY A 363 8.42 -1.55 -5.07
N GLU A 364 7.79 -1.18 -3.96
CA GLU A 364 8.32 -0.23 -2.98
C GLU A 364 8.94 -0.96 -1.78
N PHE A 365 8.54 -2.22 -1.62
CA PHE A 365 9.09 -3.18 -0.67
C PHE A 365 9.31 -4.51 -1.40
N ILE A 366 10.56 -4.94 -1.52
CA ILE A 366 10.90 -6.21 -2.18
C ILE A 366 11.20 -7.24 -1.09
N ASN A 367 10.44 -8.33 -1.10
CA ASN A 367 10.55 -9.44 -0.18
C ASN A 367 11.20 -10.63 -0.87
N GLY A 368 12.27 -11.18 -0.32
CA GLY A 368 12.87 -12.42 -0.83
C GLY A 368 11.90 -13.60 -0.67
N SER A 369 11.89 -14.53 -1.62
CA SER A 369 11.08 -15.74 -1.56
C SER A 369 11.90 -16.95 -1.97
N ARG A 370 12.05 -17.92 -1.03
CA ARG A 370 12.74 -19.20 -1.23
C ARG A 370 11.84 -20.28 -1.84
N MET A 371 10.56 -19.98 -2.01
CA MET A 371 9.52 -20.95 -2.33
C MET A 371 9.30 -21.18 -3.83
N VAL A 372 10.09 -20.54 -4.68
CA VAL A 372 9.90 -20.58 -6.15
C VAL A 372 10.93 -21.46 -6.85
N TYR A 373 12.20 -21.35 -6.45
CA TYR A 373 13.26 -22.17 -7.03
C TYR A 373 13.48 -23.47 -6.25
N PRO A 374 14.00 -24.53 -6.89
CA PRO A 374 14.42 -25.75 -6.19
C PRO A 374 15.44 -25.41 -5.10
N MET A 375 15.20 -25.89 -3.89
CA MET A 375 16.13 -25.75 -2.78
C MET A 375 17.18 -26.85 -2.82
N GLN A 376 18.44 -26.55 -2.53
CA GLN A 376 19.50 -27.53 -2.45
C GLN A 376 19.29 -28.46 -1.23
N GLY A 377 19.42 -29.75 -1.44
CA GLY A 377 19.42 -30.78 -0.39
C GLY A 377 18.19 -30.76 0.53
N GLN A 378 18.42 -30.87 1.82
CA GLN A 378 17.38 -30.83 2.86
C GLN A 378 17.21 -29.43 3.48
N ALA A 379 17.47 -28.36 2.74
CA ALA A 379 17.47 -26.99 3.24
C ALA A 379 16.14 -26.60 3.95
N MET A 380 15.02 -27.22 3.55
CA MET A 380 13.75 -27.05 4.26
C MET A 380 13.00 -28.39 4.43
N LYS A 381 12.70 -28.77 5.68
CA LYS A 381 11.88 -29.97 5.97
C LYS A 381 10.43 -29.77 5.52
N PHE A 382 9.77 -30.85 5.04
CA PHE A 382 8.39 -30.82 4.51
C PHE A 382 7.39 -30.12 5.45
N ALA A 383 7.45 -30.39 6.77
CA ALA A 383 6.57 -29.74 7.75
C ALA A 383 6.78 -28.22 7.85
N ASN A 384 8.02 -27.75 7.67
CA ASN A 384 8.30 -26.30 7.62
C ASN A 384 7.75 -25.67 6.36
N MET A 385 7.81 -26.35 5.23
CA MET A 385 7.23 -25.89 3.97
C MET A 385 5.71 -25.76 4.07
N LEU A 386 5.03 -26.73 4.67
CA LEU A 386 3.58 -26.68 4.87
C LEU A 386 3.18 -25.55 5.82
N GLY A 387 3.91 -25.41 6.94
CA GLY A 387 3.72 -24.29 7.88
C GLY A 387 3.93 -22.93 7.21
N ASN A 388 5.00 -22.78 6.42
CA ASN A 388 5.27 -21.53 5.71
C ASN A 388 4.18 -21.19 4.68
N LYS A 389 3.66 -22.17 3.93
CA LYS A 389 2.52 -21.96 3.01
C LYS A 389 1.26 -21.50 3.75
N GLY A 390 0.95 -22.09 4.91
CA GLY A 390 -0.17 -21.67 5.75
C GLY A 390 -0.03 -20.20 6.23
N PHE A 391 1.15 -19.87 6.76
CA PHE A 391 1.44 -18.49 7.17
C PHE A 391 1.48 -17.53 5.98
N ALA A 392 2.05 -17.92 4.85
CA ALA A 392 2.06 -17.10 3.63
C ALA A 392 0.64 -16.74 3.18
N SER A 393 -0.29 -17.71 3.20
CA SER A 393 -1.71 -17.44 2.88
C SER A 393 -2.35 -16.48 3.88
N LEU A 394 -2.10 -16.66 5.18
CA LEU A 394 -2.61 -15.79 6.23
C LEU A 394 -2.03 -14.37 6.10
N PHE A 395 -0.72 -14.25 5.87
CA PHE A 395 -0.08 -12.96 5.64
C PHE A 395 -0.59 -12.28 4.38
N SER A 396 -0.70 -12.99 3.27
CA SER A 396 -1.26 -12.43 2.02
C SER A 396 -2.65 -11.85 2.24
N TYR A 397 -3.47 -12.55 3.02
CA TYR A 397 -4.79 -12.05 3.41
C TYR A 397 -4.67 -10.80 4.30
N LEU A 398 -3.84 -10.82 5.34
CA LEU A 398 -3.67 -9.70 6.28
C LEU A 398 -3.11 -8.45 5.58
N LEU A 399 -2.10 -8.62 4.76
CA LEU A 399 -1.41 -7.53 4.05
C LEU A 399 -2.24 -6.98 2.87
N GLY A 400 -3.17 -7.79 2.33
CA GLY A 400 -3.90 -7.44 1.10
C GLY A 400 -3.00 -7.47 -0.15
N SER A 401 -1.86 -8.15 -0.07
CA SER A 401 -0.89 -8.34 -1.15
C SER A 401 -0.34 -9.75 -1.08
N PRO A 402 -0.10 -10.44 -2.22
CA PRO A 402 0.43 -11.80 -2.21
C PRO A 402 1.86 -11.81 -1.65
N VAL A 403 2.08 -12.61 -0.60
CA VAL A 403 3.39 -12.90 -0.01
C VAL A 403 3.54 -14.42 0.10
N ARG A 404 4.58 -14.97 -0.50
CA ARG A 404 4.82 -16.42 -0.57
C ARG A 404 5.77 -16.94 0.51
N ASP A 405 6.65 -16.09 1.01
CA ASP A 405 7.62 -16.45 2.05
C ASP A 405 7.70 -15.33 3.09
N THR A 406 7.31 -15.63 4.31
CA THR A 406 7.29 -14.68 5.43
C THR A 406 8.60 -14.66 6.23
N LEU A 407 9.49 -15.63 5.99
CA LEU A 407 10.69 -15.89 6.79
C LEU A 407 12.00 -15.80 5.97
N CYS A 408 11.97 -15.32 4.74
CA CYS A 408 13.19 -14.99 4.02
C CYS A 408 13.77 -13.69 4.59
N GLY A 409 15.00 -13.73 5.11
CA GLY A 409 15.62 -12.55 5.75
C GLY A 409 15.93 -11.42 4.77
N THR A 410 16.06 -11.70 3.45
CA THR A 410 16.36 -10.65 2.46
C THR A 410 15.14 -9.78 2.21
N LYS A 411 15.22 -8.53 2.64
CA LYS A 411 14.20 -7.50 2.47
C LYS A 411 14.85 -6.21 1.97
N VAL A 412 14.16 -5.53 1.05
CA VAL A 412 14.67 -4.29 0.45
C VAL A 412 13.56 -3.24 0.45
N LEU A 413 13.87 -2.06 0.92
CA LEU A 413 12.95 -0.94 1.02
C LEU A 413 13.66 0.40 0.88
N TRP A 414 12.91 1.45 0.63
CA TRP A 414 13.44 2.82 0.63
C TRP A 414 13.72 3.30 2.07
N ARG A 415 14.83 4.01 2.29
CA ARG A 415 15.14 4.62 3.60
C ARG A 415 14.00 5.55 4.08
N LYS A 416 13.42 6.35 3.19
CA LYS A 416 12.27 7.21 3.52
C LYS A 416 11.04 6.44 4.05
N ASP A 417 10.85 5.20 3.59
CA ASP A 417 9.73 4.36 4.04
C ASP A 417 10.09 3.66 5.35
N TRP A 418 11.36 3.27 5.54
CA TRP A 418 11.86 2.82 6.82
C TRP A 418 11.68 3.87 7.93
N GLU A 419 11.98 5.16 7.66
CA GLU A 419 11.77 6.25 8.61
C GLU A 419 10.31 6.36 9.10
N LYS A 420 9.35 6.01 8.25
CA LYS A 420 7.92 5.93 8.63
C LYS A 420 7.60 4.65 9.37
N ILE A 421 8.13 3.51 8.92
CA ILE A 421 7.92 2.19 9.53
C ILE A 421 8.53 2.16 10.93
N SER A 422 9.71 2.76 11.14
CA SER A 422 10.41 2.79 12.43
C SER A 422 9.56 3.39 13.57
N ARG A 423 8.67 4.33 13.25
CA ARG A 423 7.73 4.93 14.21
C ARG A 423 6.60 3.98 14.64
N MET A 424 6.42 2.89 13.91
CA MET A 424 5.40 1.87 14.18
C MET A 424 5.96 0.61 14.85
N ILE A 425 7.29 0.51 15.00
CA ILE A 425 7.95 -0.60 15.70
C ILE A 425 7.46 -0.64 17.15
N ASP A 426 7.37 -1.83 17.72
CA ASP A 426 6.79 -2.14 19.04
C ASP A 426 5.30 -1.87 19.20
N THR A 427 4.63 -1.35 18.19
CA THR A 427 3.19 -1.15 18.27
C THR A 427 2.38 -2.40 17.95
N TRP A 428 2.99 -3.47 17.42
CA TRP A 428 2.31 -4.68 16.94
C TRP A 428 2.01 -5.72 18.02
N GLY A 429 2.21 -5.38 19.30
CA GLY A 429 1.75 -6.16 20.46
C GLY A 429 2.59 -7.41 20.79
N ALA A 430 3.69 -7.63 20.10
CA ALA A 430 4.69 -8.65 20.40
C ALA A 430 6.05 -8.16 19.90
N GLU A 431 7.14 -8.67 20.50
CA GLU A 431 8.49 -8.39 20.02
C GLU A 431 8.80 -9.25 18.78
N ASP A 432 9.06 -8.59 17.65
CA ASP A 432 9.52 -9.27 16.44
C ASP A 432 11.01 -9.63 16.58
N ARG A 433 11.29 -10.88 16.91
CA ARG A 433 12.66 -11.36 17.10
C ARG A 433 13.42 -11.57 15.79
N TRP A 434 12.73 -11.64 14.67
CA TRP A 434 13.32 -11.96 13.36
C TRP A 434 13.54 -10.72 12.49
N GLY A 435 12.73 -9.66 12.68
CA GLY A 435 12.81 -8.44 11.88
C GLY A 435 12.02 -8.50 10.56
N ASP A 436 11.21 -9.55 10.39
CA ASP A 436 10.49 -9.79 9.14
C ASP A 436 9.06 -9.21 9.17
N TYR A 437 8.38 -9.35 10.31
CA TYR A 437 6.94 -9.09 10.42
C TYR A 437 6.62 -7.63 10.58
N GLU A 438 7.35 -6.91 11.43
CA GLU A 438 7.15 -5.47 11.62
C GLU A 438 7.40 -4.69 10.33
N LEU A 439 8.37 -5.13 9.51
CA LEU A 439 8.61 -4.53 8.19
C LEU A 439 7.44 -4.80 7.23
N LEU A 440 6.96 -6.04 7.12
CA LEU A 440 5.84 -6.39 6.25
C LEU A 440 4.53 -5.68 6.66
N PHE A 441 4.24 -5.64 7.97
CA PHE A 441 3.04 -4.96 8.47
C PHE A 441 3.15 -3.44 8.33
N GLY A 442 4.32 -2.87 8.58
CA GLY A 442 4.60 -1.47 8.34
C GLY A 442 4.42 -1.09 6.88
N ALA A 443 4.99 -1.90 5.96
CA ALA A 443 4.83 -1.71 4.52
C ALA A 443 3.34 -1.76 4.10
N ALA A 444 2.58 -2.74 4.61
CA ALA A 444 1.15 -2.84 4.33
C ALA A 444 0.34 -1.67 4.91
N LYS A 445 0.70 -1.18 6.11
CA LYS A 445 0.05 -0.03 6.75
C LYS A 445 0.28 1.27 5.96
N LEU A 446 1.45 1.40 5.34
CA LEU A 446 1.78 2.52 4.44
C LEU A 446 1.25 2.33 3.01
N ASN A 447 0.52 1.25 2.75
CA ASN A 447 0.06 0.87 1.39
C ASN A 447 1.21 0.80 0.38
N LEU A 448 2.38 0.29 0.78
CA LEU A 448 3.49 0.08 -0.15
C LEU A 448 3.19 -1.10 -1.08
N ARG A 449 3.67 -1.01 -2.32
CA ARG A 449 3.65 -2.16 -3.25
C ARG A 449 4.67 -3.19 -2.77
N ILE A 450 4.18 -4.28 -2.16
CA ILE A 450 5.00 -5.42 -1.73
C ILE A 450 5.11 -6.39 -2.90
N VAL A 451 6.34 -6.80 -3.25
CA VAL A 451 6.62 -7.74 -4.34
C VAL A 451 7.59 -8.81 -3.85
N ASP A 452 7.27 -10.07 -4.09
CA ASP A 452 8.16 -11.20 -3.82
C ASP A 452 9.15 -11.38 -4.97
N LEU A 453 10.45 -11.43 -4.65
CA LEU A 453 11.51 -11.77 -5.58
C LEU A 453 12.05 -13.17 -5.26
N PRO A 454 11.99 -14.12 -6.20
CA PRO A 454 12.56 -15.44 -5.99
C PRO A 454 14.07 -15.42 -5.80
N VAL A 455 14.56 -16.19 -4.83
CA VAL A 455 16.00 -16.39 -4.56
C VAL A 455 16.38 -17.84 -4.60
N HIS A 456 17.62 -18.14 -5.01
CA HIS A 456 18.22 -19.43 -4.82
C HIS A 456 18.67 -19.56 -3.36
N TYR A 457 18.16 -20.58 -2.68
CA TYR A 457 18.44 -20.83 -1.28
C TYR A 457 19.41 -22.00 -1.12
N GLN A 458 20.59 -21.71 -0.58
CA GLN A 458 21.67 -22.68 -0.38
C GLN A 458 21.69 -23.19 1.06
N GLU A 459 22.34 -24.34 1.25
CA GLU A 459 22.66 -24.80 2.58
C GLU A 459 23.72 -23.90 3.22
N ARG A 460 23.64 -23.75 4.51
CA ARG A 460 24.56 -22.97 5.33
C ARG A 460 25.95 -23.61 5.29
N VAL A 461 26.98 -22.82 5.04
CA VAL A 461 28.37 -23.29 4.99
C VAL A 461 29.01 -23.29 6.39
N TYR A 462 28.66 -22.31 7.24
CA TYR A 462 29.22 -22.13 8.58
C TYR A 462 28.09 -21.83 9.60
N GLY A 463 28.27 -22.33 10.84
CA GLY A 463 27.34 -22.11 11.95
C GLY A 463 26.08 -22.99 11.94
N ASP A 464 25.39 -23.04 13.09
CA ASP A 464 24.20 -23.85 13.30
C ASP A 464 22.91 -23.03 13.20
N THR A 465 21.80 -23.71 12.85
CA THR A 465 20.48 -23.07 12.82
C THR A 465 20.02 -22.68 14.23
N LYS A 466 19.77 -21.39 14.44
CA LYS A 466 19.30 -20.84 15.74
C LYS A 466 17.79 -21.05 15.96
N MET A 467 17.06 -21.59 14.96
CA MET A 467 15.61 -21.76 14.99
C MET A 467 15.19 -23.15 15.44
N THR A 468 15.31 -23.46 16.73
CA THR A 468 15.13 -24.80 17.30
C THR A 468 13.73 -25.08 17.86
N ARG A 469 12.97 -24.07 18.33
CA ARG A 469 11.68 -24.23 19.04
C ARG A 469 10.47 -23.96 18.14
N ARG A 470 10.20 -24.83 17.17
CA ARG A 470 9.21 -24.61 16.09
C ARG A 470 7.79 -24.27 16.57
N PHE A 471 7.22 -25.07 17.49
CA PHE A 471 5.86 -24.83 18.00
C PHE A 471 5.74 -23.50 18.77
N LYS A 472 6.73 -23.18 19.61
CA LYS A 472 6.76 -21.92 20.34
C LYS A 472 6.84 -20.72 19.38
N ASN A 473 7.67 -20.82 18.34
CA ASN A 473 7.79 -19.81 17.30
C ASN A 473 6.47 -19.66 16.52
N GLY A 474 5.79 -20.76 16.17
CA GLY A 474 4.47 -20.73 15.54
C GLY A 474 3.42 -19.96 16.35
N LEU A 475 3.40 -20.16 17.68
CA LEU A 475 2.49 -19.41 18.56
C LEU A 475 2.82 -17.90 18.60
N VAL A 476 4.10 -17.54 18.59
CA VAL A 476 4.52 -16.14 18.49
C VAL A 476 4.08 -15.56 17.16
N MET A 477 4.25 -16.27 16.04
CA MET A 477 3.78 -15.85 14.72
C MET A 477 2.27 -15.62 14.70
N LEU A 478 1.47 -16.50 15.32
CA LEU A 478 0.01 -16.32 15.42
C LEU A 478 -0.37 -15.07 16.24
N ARG A 479 0.38 -14.74 17.29
CA ARG A 479 0.17 -13.49 18.04
C ARG A 479 0.41 -12.26 17.15
N PHE A 480 1.45 -12.27 16.33
CA PHE A 480 1.68 -11.21 15.33
C PHE A 480 0.54 -11.13 14.32
N CYS A 481 0.09 -12.27 13.80
CA CYS A 481 -1.06 -12.30 12.88
C CYS A 481 -2.32 -11.72 13.53
N TRP A 482 -2.56 -12.02 14.80
CA TRP A 482 -3.69 -11.47 15.54
C TRP A 482 -3.57 -9.94 15.71
N ALA A 483 -2.40 -9.45 16.11
CA ALA A 483 -2.16 -8.01 16.23
C ALA A 483 -2.29 -7.28 14.89
N ALA A 484 -1.75 -7.88 13.81
CA ALA A 484 -1.92 -7.37 12.46
C ALA A 484 -3.38 -7.37 12.01
N PHE A 485 -4.13 -8.43 12.33
CA PHE A 485 -5.57 -8.49 12.06
C PHE A 485 -6.31 -7.33 12.71
N LEU A 486 -6.07 -7.08 14.01
CA LEU A 486 -6.69 -5.99 14.74
C LEU A 486 -6.38 -4.60 14.14
N LYS A 487 -5.18 -4.41 13.60
CA LYS A 487 -4.70 -3.10 13.10
C LYS A 487 -4.91 -2.87 11.61
N LEU A 488 -4.91 -3.95 10.81
CA LEU A 488 -5.00 -3.87 9.36
C LEU A 488 -6.38 -4.26 8.81
N LYS A 489 -7.15 -5.05 9.60
CA LYS A 489 -8.45 -5.58 9.14
C LYS A 489 -9.63 -5.07 9.95
N LEU A 490 -9.46 -4.74 11.23
CA LEU A 490 -10.54 -4.12 11.97
C LEU A 490 -10.48 -2.60 11.83
N PRO A 491 -11.61 -1.95 11.47
CA PRO A 491 -11.67 -0.49 11.42
C PRO A 491 -11.35 0.08 12.80
N GLN A 492 -10.52 1.09 12.85
CA GLN A 492 -10.32 1.89 14.07
C GLN A 492 -11.58 2.76 14.26
N MET A 493 -12.55 2.23 15.04
CA MET A 493 -13.73 2.99 15.44
C MET A 493 -13.37 4.09 16.42
#